data_e44d298dbf7caaecf8e873d77d35c880
#
_entry.id   e44d298dbf7caaecf8e873d77d35c880
#
_cell.length_a   1.000
_cell.length_b   1.000
_cell.length_c   1.000
_cell.angle_alpha   90.00
_cell.angle_beta   90.00
_cell.angle_gamma   90.00
#
_symmetry.space_group_name_H-M   'P 1'
#
loop_
_entity.id
_entity.type
_entity.pdbx_description
1 polymer ?
#
loop_
_entity_poly.entity_id
_entity_poly.type
_entity_poly.pdbx_seq_one_letter_code
_entity_poly.pdbx_strand_id
1 'polypeptide(L)'
;MFVDEVDIHIEAGDGGSGSLSFRREKFVPKGGPDGGNGGAGGSVFLVADPHRNTLVHFRFNPDYKAQRGGNGAGALRTGRGGRDLEIPVPVGTLVFKIDPETGEKQQAADLTVVGQRVLLAQGGRGGLGNAHFATSTNRAPRKVQPGEPGQEFELHLKLKLLADVGLVGYPNAGKSTLISVISAAKPKIAAYPFTTLTPNLGVVALSGDRDFVVADVPGLIEGAHEGHGLGHQFLRHIERTKVIIHLVDVSSASGRDAVEDFDTIRKELKLYNPELLKKPHLVAANKIDAVDDPKRVIALEKRAKKLKLKFFEISAVAGTGVKELIEAAWPIIAKARELEAKAIAIDEDEQEEREVPADYNPALMPPLRSGTPKKR
;
A
#
# COMPACT_ATOMS: atom_id res chain seq x y z
N MET A 1 7.27 -11.61 10.77
CA MET A 1 6.79 -12.58 9.76
C MET A 1 6.25 -11.76 8.60
N PHE A 2 6.71 -11.96 7.38
CA PHE A 2 6.23 -11.24 6.21
C PHE A 2 5.01 -11.97 5.63
N VAL A 3 3.95 -11.21 5.35
CA VAL A 3 2.72 -11.72 4.73
C VAL A 3 2.46 -10.91 3.47
N ASP A 4 2.51 -11.57 2.33
CA ASP A 4 2.31 -11.04 0.98
C ASP A 4 0.94 -11.37 0.39
N GLU A 5 0.29 -12.38 0.95
CA GLU A 5 -1.07 -12.77 0.59
C GLU A 5 -1.86 -13.04 1.86
N VAL A 6 -3.11 -12.58 1.89
CA VAL A 6 -4.01 -12.76 3.03
C VAL A 6 -5.45 -12.70 2.56
N ASP A 7 -6.29 -13.52 3.15
CA ASP A 7 -7.73 -13.45 2.97
C ASP A 7 -8.34 -12.62 4.09
N ILE A 8 -9.28 -11.73 3.74
CA ILE A 8 -10.03 -10.90 4.69
C ILE A 8 -11.52 -10.95 4.34
N HIS A 9 -12.33 -10.80 5.36
CA HIS A 9 -13.78 -10.69 5.25
C HIS A 9 -14.22 -9.24 5.46
N ILE A 10 -15.01 -8.71 4.55
CA ILE A 10 -15.54 -7.35 4.65
C ILE A 10 -17.07 -7.38 4.61
N GLU A 11 -17.68 -6.64 5.52
CA GLU A 11 -19.13 -6.47 5.61
C GLU A 11 -19.46 -4.97 5.64
N ALA A 12 -20.21 -4.49 4.66
CA ALA A 12 -20.74 -3.14 4.68
C ALA A 12 -21.92 -3.06 5.69
N GLY A 13 -22.17 -1.86 6.17
CA GLY A 13 -23.26 -1.64 7.14
C GLY A 13 -24.63 -1.83 6.52
N ASP A 14 -25.54 -2.48 7.26
CA ASP A 14 -26.95 -2.54 6.88
C ASP A 14 -27.61 -1.16 6.95
N GLY A 15 -28.63 -0.94 6.15
CA GLY A 15 -29.53 0.18 6.29
C GLY A 15 -30.38 0.08 7.57
N GLY A 16 -30.67 1.22 8.17
CA GLY A 16 -31.62 1.33 9.27
C GLY A 16 -33.05 1.09 8.79
N SER A 17 -33.90 0.56 9.62
CA SER A 17 -35.36 0.36 9.31
C SER A 17 -36.11 1.68 9.36
N GLY A 18 -37.11 1.84 8.49
CA GLY A 18 -38.07 2.93 8.59
C GLY A 18 -38.93 2.80 9.88
N SER A 19 -39.45 3.94 10.34
CA SER A 19 -40.26 4.02 11.55
C SER A 19 -41.75 3.94 11.24
N LEU A 20 -42.49 3.22 12.09
CA LEU A 20 -43.94 3.25 12.14
C LEU A 20 -44.37 4.18 13.27
N SER A 21 -44.73 5.40 12.94
CA SER A 21 -45.13 6.41 13.92
C SER A 21 -46.27 7.27 13.41
N PHE A 22 -47.10 7.74 14.34
CA PHE A 22 -48.20 8.66 14.09
C PHE A 22 -48.06 9.87 15.01
N ARG A 23 -48.26 11.05 14.49
CA ARG A 23 -48.20 12.32 15.24
C ARG A 23 -49.24 12.30 16.39
N ARG A 24 -48.78 12.56 17.60
CA ARG A 24 -49.60 12.67 18.81
C ARG A 24 -49.25 13.97 19.49
N GLU A 25 -50.21 14.89 19.42
CA GLU A 25 -50.07 16.20 20.10
C GLU A 25 -51.35 16.54 20.83
N LYS A 26 -51.21 17.43 21.83
CA LYS A 26 -52.34 18.00 22.54
C LYS A 26 -53.25 18.71 21.51
N PHE A 27 -54.51 18.40 21.47
CA PHE A 27 -55.51 18.93 20.52
C PHE A 27 -55.44 18.36 19.07
N VAL A 28 -54.62 17.35 18.78
CA VAL A 28 -54.56 16.66 17.48
C VAL A 28 -54.83 15.14 17.68
N PRO A 29 -56.08 14.70 17.93
CA PRO A 29 -56.37 13.33 18.29
C PRO A 29 -56.15 12.34 17.13
N LYS A 30 -56.21 12.79 15.88
CA LYS A 30 -55.98 11.97 14.67
C LYS A 30 -54.82 12.55 13.84
N GLY A 31 -53.60 12.52 14.41
CA GLY A 31 -52.40 12.91 13.68
C GLY A 31 -52.05 11.93 12.54
N GLY A 32 -51.56 12.45 11.45
CA GLY A 32 -51.12 11.64 10.30
C GLY A 32 -49.87 10.80 10.59
N PRO A 33 -49.45 9.96 9.64
CA PRO A 33 -48.23 9.21 9.74
C PRO A 33 -47.03 10.16 9.76
N ASP A 34 -46.12 9.96 10.71
CA ASP A 34 -44.94 10.80 10.92
C ASP A 34 -43.66 9.99 11.11
N GLY A 35 -43.66 8.71 10.75
CA GLY A 35 -42.47 7.88 10.81
C GLY A 35 -41.46 8.26 9.74
N GLY A 36 -40.22 8.58 10.19
CA GLY A 36 -39.09 8.91 9.36
C GLY A 36 -38.40 7.68 8.75
N ASN A 37 -37.54 7.90 7.76
CA ASN A 37 -36.81 6.85 7.09
C ASN A 37 -35.62 6.38 7.93
N GLY A 38 -35.13 5.16 7.71
CA GLY A 38 -33.86 4.70 8.21
C GLY A 38 -32.67 5.40 7.51
N GLY A 39 -31.52 5.45 8.17
CA GLY A 39 -30.26 5.91 7.59
C GLY A 39 -29.62 4.83 6.72
N ALA A 40 -28.84 5.21 5.73
CA ALA A 40 -28.05 4.24 4.96
C ALA A 40 -26.93 3.64 5.84
N GLY A 41 -26.51 2.42 5.55
CA GLY A 41 -25.32 1.81 6.13
C GLY A 41 -24.04 2.40 5.58
N GLY A 42 -22.92 2.28 6.32
CA GLY A 42 -21.60 2.69 5.87
C GLY A 42 -21.05 1.72 4.82
N SER A 43 -20.30 2.25 3.89
CA SER A 43 -19.61 1.47 2.86
C SER A 43 -18.18 1.12 3.31
N VAL A 44 -17.55 0.12 2.64
CA VAL A 44 -16.18 -0.30 2.90
C VAL A 44 -15.29 0.10 1.73
N PHE A 45 -14.21 0.79 2.06
CA PHE A 45 -13.20 1.24 1.10
C PHE A 45 -11.84 0.67 1.48
N LEU A 46 -11.03 0.32 0.48
CA LEU A 46 -9.58 0.17 0.66
C LEU A 46 -8.89 1.47 0.24
N VAL A 47 -7.88 1.86 1.01
CA VAL A 47 -7.08 3.07 0.76
C VAL A 47 -5.60 2.69 0.71
N ALA A 48 -4.92 3.07 -0.36
CA ALA A 48 -3.48 2.83 -0.51
C ALA A 48 -2.68 3.76 0.39
N ASP A 49 -1.99 3.18 1.39
CA ASP A 49 -1.21 3.92 2.40
C ASP A 49 0.29 3.69 2.18
N PRO A 50 1.11 4.75 1.93
CA PRO A 50 2.54 4.63 1.71
C PRO A 50 3.32 4.24 2.97
N HIS A 51 2.72 4.38 4.16
CA HIS A 51 3.37 4.02 5.43
C HIS A 51 3.22 2.54 5.77
N ARG A 52 2.42 1.81 5.01
CA ARG A 52 2.25 0.36 5.16
C ARG A 52 3.05 -0.40 4.11
N ASN A 53 3.81 -1.43 4.55
CA ASN A 53 4.69 -2.22 3.68
C ASN A 53 4.40 -3.72 3.72
N THR A 54 3.41 -4.15 4.50
CA THR A 54 3.11 -5.57 4.72
C THR A 54 1.64 -5.77 5.02
N LEU A 55 1.11 -6.94 4.67
CA LEU A 55 -0.25 -7.37 4.98
C LEU A 55 -0.35 -8.11 6.33
N VAL A 56 0.71 -8.10 7.16
CA VAL A 56 0.76 -8.84 8.44
C VAL A 56 -0.41 -8.49 9.36
N HIS A 57 -0.82 -7.23 9.41
CA HIS A 57 -1.93 -6.77 10.26
C HIS A 57 -3.23 -7.52 9.97
N PHE A 58 -3.51 -7.79 8.70
CA PHE A 58 -4.73 -8.46 8.24
C PHE A 58 -4.80 -9.93 8.65
N ARG A 59 -3.66 -10.56 8.88
CA ARG A 59 -3.61 -11.94 9.37
C ARG A 59 -4.14 -12.08 10.80
N PHE A 60 -3.96 -11.05 11.62
CA PHE A 60 -4.44 -11.05 13.01
C PHE A 60 -5.85 -10.45 13.15
N ASN A 61 -6.24 -9.65 12.18
CA ASN A 61 -7.56 -9.00 12.13
C ASN A 61 -8.13 -9.20 10.72
N PRO A 62 -8.75 -10.35 10.43
CA PRO A 62 -9.27 -10.64 9.09
C PRO A 62 -10.64 -10.04 8.83
N ASP A 63 -11.41 -9.71 9.89
CA ASP A 63 -12.81 -9.31 9.79
C ASP A 63 -12.97 -7.79 9.90
N TYR A 64 -13.66 -7.19 8.94
CA TYR A 64 -13.91 -5.76 8.87
C TYR A 64 -15.39 -5.48 8.63
N LYS A 65 -16.02 -4.74 9.54
CA LYS A 65 -17.44 -4.40 9.46
C LYS A 65 -17.66 -2.91 9.56
N ALA A 66 -18.36 -2.33 8.56
CA ALA A 66 -18.78 -0.93 8.58
C ALA A 66 -20.00 -0.71 9.46
N GLN A 67 -20.23 0.54 9.82
CA GLN A 67 -21.30 0.90 10.75
C GLN A 67 -22.68 0.79 10.10
N ARG A 68 -23.62 0.17 10.80
CA ARG A 68 -25.04 0.12 10.42
C ARG A 68 -25.68 1.50 10.46
N GLY A 69 -26.64 1.77 9.57
CA GLY A 69 -27.50 2.94 9.60
C GLY A 69 -28.46 2.92 10.79
N GLY A 70 -28.73 4.09 11.34
CA GLY A 70 -29.71 4.27 12.42
C GLY A 70 -31.15 4.07 11.93
N ASN A 71 -32.00 3.55 12.79
CA ASN A 71 -33.44 3.41 12.48
C ASN A 71 -34.08 4.81 12.44
N GLY A 72 -35.11 4.97 11.61
CA GLY A 72 -35.98 6.13 11.61
C GLY A 72 -36.73 6.30 12.95
N ALA A 73 -37.18 7.51 13.22
CA ALA A 73 -37.95 7.82 14.42
C ALA A 73 -39.22 8.62 14.08
N GLY A 74 -40.08 8.82 15.07
CA GLY A 74 -41.27 9.71 14.92
C GLY A 74 -40.86 11.16 14.61
N ALA A 75 -41.87 11.99 14.27
CA ALA A 75 -41.70 13.39 13.88
C ALA A 75 -40.82 13.54 12.61
N LEU A 76 -40.97 12.61 11.65
CA LEU A 76 -40.25 12.56 10.37
C LEU A 76 -38.72 12.51 10.50
N ARG A 77 -38.21 12.13 11.66
CA ARG A 77 -36.73 12.08 11.87
C ARG A 77 -36.13 10.89 11.16
N THR A 78 -35.29 11.17 10.18
CA THR A 78 -34.47 10.17 9.49
C THR A 78 -33.37 9.66 10.40
N GLY A 79 -33.12 8.35 10.37
CA GLY A 79 -32.00 7.72 11.06
C GLY A 79 -30.65 8.27 10.56
N ARG A 80 -29.66 8.30 11.45
CA ARG A 80 -28.29 8.70 11.08
C ARG A 80 -27.68 7.69 10.11
N GLY A 81 -26.98 8.15 9.08
CA GLY A 81 -26.17 7.28 8.23
C GLY A 81 -25.04 6.60 9.01
N GLY A 82 -24.72 5.36 8.68
CA GLY A 82 -23.53 4.66 9.14
C GLY A 82 -22.26 5.34 8.64
N ARG A 83 -21.20 5.25 9.41
CA ARG A 83 -19.89 5.75 8.96
C ARG A 83 -19.25 4.75 8.01
N ASP A 84 -18.64 5.26 6.95
CA ASP A 84 -17.81 4.46 6.06
C ASP A 84 -16.60 3.92 6.82
N LEU A 85 -16.13 2.74 6.41
CA LEU A 85 -14.93 2.11 6.91
C LEU A 85 -13.84 2.19 5.85
N GLU A 86 -12.74 2.86 6.18
CA GLU A 86 -11.55 2.91 5.36
C GLU A 86 -10.50 1.97 5.93
N ILE A 87 -10.04 1.03 5.09
CA ILE A 87 -9.06 0.01 5.46
C ILE A 87 -7.76 0.35 4.73
N PRO A 88 -6.73 0.83 5.44
CA PRO A 88 -5.46 1.18 4.81
C PRO A 88 -4.67 -0.09 4.43
N VAL A 89 -4.26 -0.18 3.16
CA VAL A 89 -3.44 -1.26 2.60
C VAL A 89 -2.17 -0.70 1.97
N PRO A 90 -1.09 -1.50 1.87
CA PRO A 90 0.13 -1.07 1.18
C PRO A 90 -0.13 -0.69 -0.28
N VAL A 91 0.64 0.28 -0.80
CA VAL A 91 0.67 0.58 -2.24
C VAL A 91 1.15 -0.64 -3.01
N GLY A 92 0.52 -0.93 -4.15
CA GLY A 92 0.79 -2.12 -4.94
C GLY A 92 0.01 -3.37 -4.50
N THR A 93 -1.05 -3.19 -3.71
CA THR A 93 -1.95 -4.28 -3.33
C THR A 93 -2.94 -4.59 -4.44
N LEU A 94 -2.91 -5.84 -4.93
CA LEU A 94 -3.95 -6.42 -5.77
C LEU A 94 -5.06 -6.95 -4.88
N VAL A 95 -6.29 -6.67 -5.27
CA VAL A 95 -7.49 -7.10 -4.57
C VAL A 95 -8.29 -8.02 -5.47
N PHE A 96 -8.62 -9.20 -4.99
CA PHE A 96 -9.48 -10.15 -5.67
C PHE A 96 -10.71 -10.41 -4.80
N LYS A 97 -11.88 -10.42 -5.40
CA LYS A 97 -13.09 -10.96 -4.78
C LYS A 97 -13.11 -12.46 -4.97
N ILE A 98 -13.42 -13.18 -3.90
CA ILE A 98 -13.59 -14.64 -3.93
C ILE A 98 -15.06 -14.92 -4.15
N ASP A 99 -15.37 -15.70 -5.19
CA ASP A 99 -16.72 -16.17 -5.40
C ASP A 99 -17.04 -17.26 -4.35
N PRO A 100 -18.09 -17.11 -3.55
CA PRO A 100 -18.39 -18.04 -2.45
C PRO A 100 -18.82 -19.43 -2.92
N GLU A 101 -19.30 -19.57 -4.18
CA GLU A 101 -19.75 -20.87 -4.70
C GLU A 101 -18.63 -21.63 -5.45
N THR A 102 -17.85 -20.91 -6.25
CA THR A 102 -16.82 -21.52 -7.10
C THR A 102 -15.41 -21.44 -6.51
N GLY A 103 -15.17 -20.53 -5.54
CA GLY A 103 -13.85 -20.22 -5.01
C GLY A 103 -12.96 -19.47 -6.02
N GLU A 104 -13.47 -19.08 -7.17
CA GLU A 104 -12.75 -18.34 -8.18
C GLU A 104 -12.41 -16.93 -7.70
N LYS A 105 -11.18 -16.47 -8.02
CA LYS A 105 -10.68 -15.15 -7.65
C LYS A 105 -10.79 -14.20 -8.83
N GLN A 106 -11.70 -13.24 -8.75
CA GLN A 106 -11.85 -12.18 -9.74
C GLN A 106 -11.15 -10.90 -9.28
N GLN A 107 -10.26 -10.35 -10.09
CA GLN A 107 -9.59 -9.09 -9.76
C GLN A 107 -10.62 -7.95 -9.67
N ALA A 108 -10.68 -7.32 -8.50
CA ALA A 108 -11.59 -6.21 -8.21
C ALA A 108 -10.87 -4.86 -8.26
N ALA A 109 -9.60 -4.79 -7.84
CA ALA A 109 -8.83 -3.55 -7.83
C ALA A 109 -7.32 -3.80 -7.89
N ASP A 110 -6.59 -2.75 -8.28
CA ASP A 110 -5.12 -2.66 -8.23
C ASP A 110 -4.77 -1.28 -7.63
N LEU A 111 -4.32 -1.27 -6.39
CA LEU A 111 -4.01 -0.04 -5.67
C LEU A 111 -2.54 0.34 -5.89
N THR A 112 -2.25 0.98 -7.01
CA THR A 112 -0.89 1.35 -7.43
C THR A 112 -0.50 2.76 -7.04
N VAL A 113 -1.48 3.63 -6.74
CA VAL A 113 -1.30 5.05 -6.44
C VAL A 113 -1.53 5.29 -4.95
N VAL A 114 -0.67 6.08 -4.30
CA VAL A 114 -0.83 6.48 -2.88
C VAL A 114 -2.13 7.27 -2.73
N GLY A 115 -2.87 7.04 -1.65
CA GLY A 115 -4.17 7.69 -1.43
C GLY A 115 -5.31 7.09 -2.25
N GLN A 116 -5.05 6.27 -3.27
CA GLN A 116 -6.08 5.66 -4.10
C GLN A 116 -7.13 4.96 -3.23
N ARG A 117 -8.38 5.41 -3.38
CA ARG A 117 -9.54 4.94 -2.62
C ARG A 117 -10.45 4.13 -3.52
N VAL A 118 -10.74 2.88 -3.16
CA VAL A 118 -11.59 1.96 -3.96
C VAL A 118 -12.74 1.46 -3.12
N LEU A 119 -13.96 1.65 -3.62
CA LEU A 119 -15.18 1.09 -3.02
C LEU A 119 -15.24 -0.41 -3.31
N LEU A 120 -15.32 -1.24 -2.27
CA LEU A 120 -15.40 -2.70 -2.41
C LEU A 120 -16.75 -3.27 -2.01
N ALA A 121 -17.37 -2.73 -0.95
CA ALA A 121 -18.69 -3.15 -0.50
C ALA A 121 -19.55 -1.92 -0.19
N GLN A 122 -20.71 -1.85 -0.82
CA GLN A 122 -21.66 -0.75 -0.64
C GLN A 122 -22.59 -0.99 0.52
N GLY A 123 -22.79 0.03 1.36
CA GLY A 123 -23.74 0.01 2.46
C GLY A 123 -25.19 -0.14 1.99
N GLY A 124 -26.00 -0.82 2.80
CA GLY A 124 -27.41 -1.03 2.55
C GLY A 124 -28.20 0.28 2.59
N ARG A 125 -29.25 0.38 1.78
CA ARG A 125 -30.13 1.55 1.79
C ARG A 125 -31.01 1.56 3.03
N GLY A 126 -31.27 2.76 3.58
CA GLY A 126 -32.23 2.93 4.67
C GLY A 126 -33.66 2.63 4.23
N GLY A 127 -34.40 1.95 5.07
CA GLY A 127 -35.78 1.62 4.84
C GLY A 127 -36.70 2.85 4.94
N LEU A 128 -37.89 2.78 4.34
CA LEU A 128 -38.83 3.89 4.30
C LEU A 128 -39.84 3.83 5.48
N GLY A 129 -40.03 4.99 6.13
CA GLY A 129 -41.03 5.16 7.18
C GLY A 129 -42.45 5.20 6.65
N ASN A 130 -43.42 5.01 7.53
CA ASN A 130 -44.82 4.98 7.13
C ASN A 130 -45.32 6.29 6.51
N ALA A 131 -44.72 7.44 6.83
CA ALA A 131 -45.07 8.71 6.24
C ALA A 131 -44.85 8.72 4.70
N HIS A 132 -43.88 7.98 4.20
CA HIS A 132 -43.59 7.87 2.77
C HIS A 132 -44.71 7.16 1.97
N PHE A 133 -45.50 6.28 2.64
CA PHE A 133 -46.54 5.50 2.01
C PHE A 133 -47.93 6.16 2.13
N ALA A 134 -48.02 7.39 2.64
CA ALA A 134 -49.27 8.15 2.72
C ALA A 134 -49.72 8.57 1.32
N THR A 135 -50.97 8.27 0.99
CA THR A 135 -51.60 8.65 -0.27
C THR A 135 -52.99 9.25 0.01
N SER A 136 -53.65 9.84 -1.00
CA SER A 136 -54.99 10.40 -0.88
C SER A 136 -56.03 9.33 -0.46
N THR A 137 -55.84 8.09 -0.87
CA THR A 137 -56.70 6.94 -0.55
C THR A 137 -56.28 6.23 0.73
N ASN A 138 -54.97 6.18 1.06
CA ASN A 138 -54.48 5.61 2.30
C ASN A 138 -53.76 6.68 3.13
N ARG A 139 -54.52 7.41 3.94
CA ARG A 139 -54.01 8.55 4.74
C ARG A 139 -53.28 8.13 6.02
N ALA A 140 -53.39 6.88 6.45
CA ALA A 140 -52.81 6.37 7.70
C ALA A 140 -52.14 4.99 7.49
N PRO A 141 -51.10 4.90 6.59
CA PRO A 141 -50.46 3.63 6.31
C PRO A 141 -49.74 3.09 7.53
N ARG A 142 -49.85 1.78 7.75
CA ARG A 142 -49.09 1.03 8.77
C ARG A 142 -47.99 0.20 8.16
N LYS A 143 -47.63 0.48 6.90
CA LYS A 143 -46.54 -0.16 6.18
C LYS A 143 -45.25 0.60 6.45
N VAL A 144 -44.18 -0.13 6.72
CA VAL A 144 -42.80 0.36 6.78
C VAL A 144 -41.92 -0.57 5.95
N GLN A 145 -40.80 -0.07 5.52
CA GLN A 145 -39.80 -0.87 4.82
C GLN A 145 -38.59 -1.07 5.75
N PRO A 146 -38.12 -2.30 5.93
CA PRO A 146 -36.83 -2.53 6.60
C PRO A 146 -35.70 -1.93 5.76
N GLY A 147 -34.56 -1.67 6.39
CA GLY A 147 -33.33 -1.35 5.67
C GLY A 147 -32.85 -2.54 4.86
N GLU A 148 -32.17 -2.25 3.77
CA GLU A 148 -31.53 -3.28 2.94
C GLU A 148 -30.25 -3.75 3.62
N PRO A 149 -29.84 -5.01 3.45
CA PRO A 149 -28.56 -5.49 3.94
C PRO A 149 -27.41 -4.80 3.19
N GLY A 150 -26.28 -4.61 3.86
CA GLY A 150 -25.02 -4.22 3.23
C GLY A 150 -24.44 -5.35 2.39
N GLN A 151 -23.54 -5.01 1.47
CA GLN A 151 -22.80 -6.01 0.71
C GLN A 151 -21.72 -6.66 1.59
N GLU A 152 -21.48 -7.94 1.35
CA GLU A 152 -20.51 -8.76 2.06
C GLU A 152 -19.65 -9.52 1.05
N PHE A 153 -18.31 -9.52 1.25
CA PHE A 153 -17.39 -10.21 0.36
C PHE A 153 -16.20 -10.80 1.13
N GLU A 154 -15.75 -11.94 0.65
CA GLU A 154 -14.40 -12.42 0.95
C GLU A 154 -13.42 -11.87 -0.08
N LEU A 155 -12.34 -11.28 0.40
CA LEU A 155 -11.31 -10.69 -0.43
C LEU A 155 -9.99 -11.41 -0.22
N HIS A 156 -9.30 -11.69 -1.32
CA HIS A 156 -7.91 -12.08 -1.31
C HIS A 156 -7.04 -10.88 -1.67
N LEU A 157 -6.23 -10.46 -0.72
CA LEU A 157 -5.25 -9.38 -0.91
C LEU A 157 -3.91 -9.99 -1.26
N LYS A 158 -3.29 -9.47 -2.32
CA LYS A 158 -1.96 -9.88 -2.77
C LYS A 158 -1.10 -8.65 -3.00
N LEU A 159 0.00 -8.55 -2.25
CA LEU A 159 0.92 -7.44 -2.37
C LEU A 159 1.89 -7.68 -3.54
N LYS A 160 1.90 -6.78 -4.52
CA LYS A 160 2.97 -6.71 -5.52
C LYS A 160 4.19 -6.11 -4.85
N LEU A 161 5.05 -6.95 -4.32
CA LEU A 161 6.24 -6.53 -3.61
C LEU A 161 7.16 -5.71 -4.52
N LEU A 162 7.22 -4.41 -4.23
CA LEU A 162 8.26 -3.53 -4.72
C LEU A 162 9.34 -3.46 -3.64
N ALA A 163 10.55 -3.93 -3.93
CA ALA A 163 11.65 -3.77 -3.00
C ALA A 163 12.04 -2.29 -2.94
N ASP A 164 12.24 -1.76 -1.74
CA ASP A 164 12.79 -0.41 -1.54
C ASP A 164 14.26 -0.36 -1.87
N VAL A 165 14.98 -1.47 -1.60
CA VAL A 165 16.42 -1.62 -1.80
C VAL A 165 16.72 -2.77 -2.74
N GLY A 166 17.46 -2.51 -3.80
CA GLY A 166 18.03 -3.52 -4.69
C GLY A 166 19.48 -3.83 -4.33
N LEU A 167 19.80 -5.10 -4.06
CA LEU A 167 21.19 -5.54 -3.92
C LEU A 167 21.76 -5.90 -5.28
N VAL A 168 22.85 -5.27 -5.66
CA VAL A 168 23.59 -5.58 -6.88
C VAL A 168 25.02 -6.00 -6.54
N GLY A 169 25.59 -6.86 -7.35
CA GLY A 169 26.96 -7.34 -7.14
C GLY A 169 27.16 -8.69 -7.83
N TYR A 170 28.41 -9.06 -8.01
CA TYR A 170 28.79 -10.33 -8.61
C TYR A 170 28.22 -11.55 -7.86
N PRO A 171 28.11 -12.72 -8.52
CA PRO A 171 27.85 -13.97 -7.83
C PRO A 171 28.85 -14.18 -6.69
N ASN A 172 28.37 -14.73 -5.58
CA ASN A 172 29.14 -14.98 -4.36
C ASN A 172 29.70 -13.72 -3.63
N ALA A 173 29.29 -12.50 -4.01
CA ALA A 173 29.61 -11.29 -3.26
C ALA A 173 28.96 -11.24 -1.86
N GLY A 174 28.06 -12.20 -1.56
CA GLY A 174 27.42 -12.32 -0.25
C GLY A 174 26.02 -11.68 -0.17
N LYS A 175 25.36 -11.39 -1.29
CA LYS A 175 24.03 -10.78 -1.34
C LYS A 175 22.98 -11.56 -0.54
N SER A 176 22.84 -12.84 -0.83
CA SER A 176 21.85 -13.69 -0.15
C SER A 176 22.19 -13.91 1.33
N THR A 177 23.49 -13.92 1.69
CA THR A 177 23.96 -13.96 3.07
C THR A 177 23.55 -12.69 3.80
N LEU A 178 23.78 -11.52 3.19
CA LEU A 178 23.39 -10.24 3.76
C LEU A 178 21.88 -10.20 4.01
N ILE A 179 21.04 -10.59 3.03
CA ILE A 179 19.58 -10.65 3.21
C ILE A 179 19.21 -11.56 4.39
N SER A 180 19.84 -12.72 4.52
CA SER A 180 19.55 -13.66 5.60
C SER A 180 19.87 -13.08 6.98
N VAL A 181 20.90 -12.25 7.09
CA VAL A 181 21.33 -11.62 8.35
C VAL A 181 20.47 -10.42 8.72
N ILE A 182 20.08 -9.59 7.73
CA ILE A 182 19.31 -8.37 8.00
C ILE A 182 17.81 -8.58 8.07
N SER A 183 17.32 -9.71 7.55
CA SER A 183 15.89 -9.98 7.52
C SER A 183 15.35 -10.36 8.89
N ALA A 184 14.32 -9.64 9.35
CA ALA A 184 13.59 -9.93 10.58
C ALA A 184 12.79 -11.24 10.53
N ALA A 185 12.58 -11.79 9.32
CA ALA A 185 11.95 -13.08 9.08
C ALA A 185 12.80 -13.88 8.10
N LYS A 186 12.63 -15.22 8.06
CA LYS A 186 13.33 -16.05 7.07
C LYS A 186 13.06 -15.47 5.67
N PRO A 187 14.11 -15.21 4.85
CA PRO A 187 13.93 -14.72 3.49
C PRO A 187 12.96 -15.60 2.73
N LYS A 188 12.02 -15.00 2.03
CA LYS A 188 11.11 -15.73 1.16
C LYS A 188 11.62 -15.71 -0.27
N ILE A 189 11.57 -16.86 -0.89
CA ILE A 189 11.69 -17.02 -2.33
C ILE A 189 10.32 -16.69 -2.90
N ALA A 190 10.16 -15.54 -3.54
CA ALA A 190 8.88 -15.13 -4.12
C ALA A 190 8.82 -15.53 -5.59
N ALA A 191 7.88 -16.41 -5.96
CA ALA A 191 7.60 -16.74 -7.34
C ALA A 191 6.68 -15.65 -7.93
N TYR A 192 7.25 -14.75 -8.72
CA TYR A 192 6.43 -13.79 -9.47
C TYR A 192 5.99 -14.40 -10.80
N PRO A 193 4.72 -14.26 -11.21
CA PRO A 193 4.20 -14.81 -12.46
C PRO A 193 4.93 -14.31 -13.72
N PHE A 194 5.72 -13.23 -13.58
CA PHE A 194 6.45 -12.55 -14.66
C PHE A 194 7.97 -12.66 -14.53
N THR A 195 8.50 -13.49 -13.61
CA THR A 195 9.94 -13.72 -13.46
C THR A 195 10.28 -15.18 -13.63
N THR A 196 11.27 -15.45 -14.47
CA THR A 196 11.83 -16.80 -14.66
C THR A 196 12.81 -17.19 -13.53
N LEU A 197 13.28 -16.18 -12.76
CA LEU A 197 14.11 -16.36 -11.56
C LEU A 197 13.37 -15.77 -10.37
N THR A 198 13.32 -16.50 -9.29
CA THR A 198 12.67 -16.09 -8.04
C THR A 198 13.64 -15.26 -7.21
N PRO A 199 13.36 -13.97 -6.95
CA PRO A 199 14.22 -13.15 -6.09
C PRO A 199 14.13 -13.59 -4.63
N ASN A 200 15.25 -13.49 -3.92
CA ASN A 200 15.24 -13.58 -2.47
C ASN A 200 14.86 -12.20 -1.90
N LEU A 201 13.79 -12.18 -1.14
CA LEU A 201 13.31 -10.97 -0.47
C LEU A 201 13.55 -11.06 1.02
N GLY A 202 14.02 -9.95 1.60
CA GLY A 202 14.16 -9.80 3.03
C GLY A 202 13.44 -8.55 3.52
N VAL A 203 12.73 -8.65 4.64
CA VAL A 203 12.15 -7.49 5.32
C VAL A 203 13.08 -7.09 6.43
N VAL A 204 13.59 -5.88 6.36
CA VAL A 204 14.43 -5.27 7.39
C VAL A 204 13.54 -4.46 8.31
N ALA A 205 13.50 -4.85 9.58
CA ALA A 205 12.83 -4.09 10.63
C ALA A 205 13.87 -3.31 11.44
N LEU A 206 13.67 -2.01 11.53
CA LEU A 206 14.43 -1.10 12.37
C LEU A 206 13.61 -0.75 13.61
N SER A 207 14.23 -0.11 14.59
CA SER A 207 13.51 0.39 15.77
C SER A 207 12.49 1.46 15.40
N GLY A 208 11.30 1.48 16.06
CA GLY A 208 10.28 2.53 15.92
C GLY A 208 9.48 2.46 14.62
N ASP A 209 8.87 1.31 14.34
CA ASP A 209 7.98 1.07 13.19
C ASP A 209 8.58 1.40 11.82
N ARG A 210 9.91 1.36 11.73
CA ARG A 210 10.66 1.56 10.50
C ARG A 210 10.96 0.23 9.85
N ASP A 211 10.40 -0.02 8.68
CA ASP A 211 10.67 -1.22 7.91
C ASP A 211 10.84 -0.94 6.42
N PHE A 212 11.58 -1.79 5.73
CA PHE A 212 11.74 -1.72 4.28
C PHE A 212 12.07 -3.11 3.71
N VAL A 213 11.82 -3.27 2.41
CA VAL A 213 12.05 -4.52 1.71
C VAL A 213 13.33 -4.45 0.89
N VAL A 214 14.18 -5.47 1.05
CA VAL A 214 15.42 -5.65 0.28
C VAL A 214 15.24 -6.83 -0.66
N ALA A 215 15.62 -6.65 -1.94
CA ALA A 215 15.63 -7.72 -2.92
C ALA A 215 17.05 -8.06 -3.37
N ASP A 216 17.38 -9.35 -3.39
CA ASP A 216 18.55 -9.85 -4.13
C ASP A 216 18.23 -9.81 -5.63
N VAL A 217 19.09 -9.19 -6.39
CA VAL A 217 18.99 -9.17 -7.85
C VAL A 217 19.97 -10.20 -8.41
N PRO A 218 19.54 -11.43 -8.64
CA PRO A 218 20.38 -12.45 -9.27
C PRO A 218 20.58 -12.10 -10.75
N GLY A 219 21.74 -12.47 -11.31
CA GLY A 219 21.93 -12.48 -12.76
C GLY A 219 22.55 -11.23 -13.39
N LEU A 220 23.13 -10.29 -12.61
CA LEU A 220 24.06 -9.32 -13.17
C LEU A 220 25.41 -10.01 -13.38
N ILE A 221 25.61 -10.60 -14.54
CA ILE A 221 26.84 -11.21 -15.03
C ILE A 221 27.17 -10.52 -16.35
N GLU A 222 28.44 -10.47 -16.74
CA GLU A 222 28.89 -9.97 -18.05
C GLU A 222 27.99 -10.48 -19.19
N GLY A 223 27.47 -9.57 -20.02
CA GLY A 223 26.57 -9.90 -21.13
C GLY A 223 25.07 -9.89 -20.80
N ALA A 224 24.65 -9.50 -19.60
CA ALA A 224 23.23 -9.40 -19.26
C ALA A 224 22.45 -8.43 -20.16
N HIS A 225 23.13 -7.47 -20.79
CA HIS A 225 22.55 -6.49 -21.72
C HIS A 225 22.37 -7.03 -23.16
N GLU A 226 23.03 -8.13 -23.53
CA GLU A 226 22.97 -8.70 -24.90
C GLU A 226 21.70 -9.51 -25.20
N GLY A 227 20.72 -9.48 -24.31
CA GLY A 227 19.37 -9.99 -24.63
C GLY A 227 19.18 -11.50 -24.49
N HIS A 228 20.12 -12.26 -23.98
CA HIS A 228 19.96 -13.69 -23.76
C HIS A 228 19.15 -13.99 -22.46
N GLY A 229 17.95 -13.48 -22.42
CA GLY A 229 16.80 -14.08 -21.71
C GLY A 229 16.56 -13.65 -20.27
N LEU A 230 17.52 -13.48 -19.37
CA LEU A 230 17.25 -13.42 -17.91
C LEU A 230 17.52 -12.04 -17.29
N GLY A 231 18.49 -11.27 -17.81
CA GLY A 231 18.89 -9.97 -17.23
C GLY A 231 17.85 -8.85 -17.35
N HIS A 232 17.18 -8.73 -18.49
CA HIS A 232 16.24 -7.63 -18.77
C HIS A 232 14.99 -7.62 -17.89
N GLN A 233 14.42 -8.77 -17.59
CA GLN A 233 13.22 -8.84 -16.74
C GLN A 233 13.55 -8.49 -15.28
N PHE A 234 14.76 -8.83 -14.86
CA PHE A 234 15.24 -8.58 -13.50
C PHE A 234 15.65 -7.13 -13.25
N LEU A 235 16.30 -6.51 -14.22
CA LEU A 235 16.69 -5.10 -14.15
C LEU A 235 15.48 -4.15 -14.06
N ARG A 236 14.33 -4.57 -14.60
CA ARG A 236 13.04 -3.87 -14.43
C ARG A 236 12.61 -3.75 -12.95
N HIS A 237 13.02 -4.69 -12.09
CA HIS A 237 12.75 -4.61 -10.66
C HIS A 237 13.65 -3.60 -9.96
N ILE A 238 14.91 -3.44 -10.40
CA ILE A 238 15.82 -2.41 -9.88
C ILE A 238 15.31 -1.01 -10.26
N GLU A 239 14.68 -0.86 -11.43
CA GLU A 239 14.08 0.42 -11.82
C GLU A 239 13.05 0.93 -10.82
N ARG A 240 12.40 0.05 -10.10
CA ARG A 240 11.37 0.37 -9.09
C ARG A 240 11.93 0.54 -7.69
N THR A 241 13.20 0.15 -7.44
CA THR A 241 13.81 0.34 -6.11
C THR A 241 14.18 1.79 -5.87
N LYS A 242 14.17 2.21 -4.60
CA LYS A 242 14.48 3.58 -4.17
C LYS A 242 15.97 3.79 -3.96
N VAL A 243 16.67 2.73 -3.54
CA VAL A 243 18.11 2.72 -3.23
C VAL A 243 18.75 1.48 -3.83
N ILE A 244 19.96 1.61 -4.32
CA ILE A 244 20.78 0.48 -4.77
C ILE A 244 21.94 0.32 -3.79
N ILE A 245 22.11 -0.88 -3.25
CA ILE A 245 23.30 -1.27 -2.48
C ILE A 245 24.18 -2.13 -3.36
N HIS A 246 25.35 -1.64 -3.70
CA HIS A 246 26.34 -2.36 -4.48
C HIS A 246 27.28 -3.11 -3.55
N LEU A 247 27.13 -4.42 -3.52
CA LEU A 247 27.93 -5.32 -2.69
C LEU A 247 29.13 -5.81 -3.47
N VAL A 248 30.33 -5.56 -2.96
CA VAL A 248 31.60 -5.93 -3.58
C VAL A 248 32.40 -6.83 -2.65
N ASP A 249 32.85 -7.98 -3.16
CA ASP A 249 33.73 -8.89 -2.44
C ASP A 249 35.16 -8.34 -2.44
N VAL A 250 35.68 -8.01 -1.26
CA VAL A 250 37.05 -7.48 -1.11
C VAL A 250 38.03 -8.56 -0.66
N SER A 251 37.58 -9.80 -0.43
CA SER A 251 38.47 -10.92 -0.09
C SER A 251 39.34 -11.34 -1.26
N SER A 252 40.52 -11.87 -0.97
CA SER A 252 41.44 -12.40 -1.99
C SER A 252 40.93 -13.74 -2.58
N ALA A 253 40.02 -14.42 -1.88
CA ALA A 253 39.51 -15.73 -2.28
C ALA A 253 38.76 -15.73 -3.63
N SER A 254 38.23 -14.57 -4.05
CA SER A 254 37.55 -14.44 -5.33
C SER A 254 38.48 -14.46 -6.54
N GLY A 255 39.77 -14.18 -6.36
CA GLY A 255 40.78 -14.04 -7.44
C GLY A 255 40.54 -12.84 -8.38
N ARG A 256 39.51 -11.99 -8.10
CA ARG A 256 39.13 -10.83 -8.92
C ARG A 256 39.53 -9.51 -8.26
N ASP A 257 39.66 -8.46 -9.04
CA ASP A 257 39.87 -7.11 -8.53
C ASP A 257 38.54 -6.47 -8.11
N ALA A 258 38.49 -5.94 -6.88
CA ALA A 258 37.28 -5.35 -6.32
C ALA A 258 36.85 -4.06 -7.06
N VAL A 259 37.79 -3.29 -7.61
CA VAL A 259 37.46 -2.08 -8.34
C VAL A 259 36.94 -2.41 -9.74
N GLU A 260 37.53 -3.42 -10.39
CA GLU A 260 37.06 -3.91 -11.69
C GLU A 260 35.66 -4.49 -11.60
N ASP A 261 35.40 -5.32 -10.59
CA ASP A 261 34.06 -5.88 -10.30
C ASP A 261 33.03 -4.76 -10.11
N PHE A 262 33.37 -3.76 -9.32
CA PHE A 262 32.52 -2.59 -9.09
C PHE A 262 32.23 -1.81 -10.37
N ASP A 263 33.27 -1.51 -11.16
CA ASP A 263 33.11 -0.73 -12.39
C ASP A 263 32.34 -1.51 -13.48
N THR A 264 32.54 -2.82 -13.57
CA THR A 264 31.81 -3.70 -14.51
C THR A 264 30.32 -3.70 -14.22
N ILE A 265 29.90 -3.93 -12.99
CA ILE A 265 28.45 -3.89 -12.62
C ILE A 265 27.87 -2.50 -12.90
N ARG A 266 28.60 -1.41 -12.61
CA ARG A 266 28.13 -0.05 -12.95
C ARG A 266 27.98 0.17 -14.45
N LYS A 267 28.88 -0.40 -15.25
CA LYS A 267 28.81 -0.35 -16.72
C LYS A 267 27.56 -1.10 -17.21
N GLU A 268 27.29 -2.29 -16.68
CA GLU A 268 26.09 -3.07 -17.01
C GLU A 268 24.80 -2.31 -16.66
N LEU A 269 24.71 -1.73 -15.46
CA LEU A 269 23.56 -0.89 -15.07
C LEU A 269 23.38 0.31 -16.02
N LYS A 270 24.47 0.94 -16.45
CA LYS A 270 24.44 2.08 -17.39
C LYS A 270 23.99 1.65 -18.79
N LEU A 271 24.44 0.51 -19.28
CA LEU A 271 24.07 -0.02 -20.58
C LEU A 271 22.59 -0.40 -20.65
N TYR A 272 22.07 -0.92 -19.55
CA TYR A 272 20.66 -1.26 -19.45
C TYR A 272 19.78 0.01 -19.37
N ASN A 273 20.01 0.86 -18.38
CA ASN A 273 19.28 2.12 -18.21
C ASN A 273 20.15 3.16 -17.46
N PRO A 274 20.58 4.23 -18.14
CA PRO A 274 21.41 5.28 -17.53
C PRO A 274 20.76 5.94 -16.30
N GLU A 275 19.43 5.94 -16.19
CA GLU A 275 18.71 6.52 -15.06
C GLU A 275 18.98 5.78 -13.75
N LEU A 276 19.32 4.49 -13.82
CA LEU A 276 19.69 3.71 -12.65
C LEU A 276 20.91 4.29 -11.93
N LEU A 277 21.84 4.88 -12.67
CA LEU A 277 23.01 5.52 -12.07
C LEU A 277 22.73 6.85 -11.38
N LYS A 278 21.57 7.45 -11.64
CA LYS A 278 21.12 8.67 -10.95
C LYS A 278 20.45 8.38 -9.60
N LYS A 279 20.01 7.14 -9.39
CA LYS A 279 19.46 6.73 -8.11
C LYS A 279 20.50 6.80 -7.00
N PRO A 280 20.07 6.95 -5.74
CA PRO A 280 20.97 6.84 -4.60
C PRO A 280 21.67 5.47 -4.57
N HIS A 281 23.00 5.47 -4.51
CA HIS A 281 23.82 4.27 -4.40
C HIS A 281 24.59 4.27 -3.08
N LEU A 282 24.64 3.11 -2.43
CA LEU A 282 25.54 2.82 -1.33
C LEU A 282 26.50 1.72 -1.77
N VAL A 283 27.78 1.85 -1.44
CA VAL A 283 28.80 0.85 -1.76
C VAL A 283 29.18 0.12 -0.49
N ALA A 284 29.04 -1.20 -0.49
CA ALA A 284 29.37 -2.05 0.64
C ALA A 284 30.51 -3.02 0.26
N ALA A 285 31.69 -2.80 0.82
CA ALA A 285 32.81 -3.73 0.76
C ALA A 285 32.53 -4.88 1.72
N ASN A 286 32.19 -6.04 1.18
CA ASN A 286 31.83 -7.21 1.98
C ASN A 286 33.00 -8.20 2.14
N LYS A 287 32.92 -9.02 3.16
CA LYS A 287 33.93 -10.01 3.57
C LYS A 287 35.21 -9.39 4.12
N ILE A 288 35.08 -8.27 4.85
CA ILE A 288 36.23 -7.65 5.49
C ILE A 288 36.93 -8.57 6.50
N ASP A 289 36.21 -9.56 7.02
CA ASP A 289 36.71 -10.60 7.89
C ASP A 289 37.72 -11.57 7.22
N ALA A 290 37.73 -11.61 5.86
CA ALA A 290 38.57 -12.46 5.04
C ALA A 290 39.51 -11.66 4.13
N VAL A 291 39.83 -10.40 4.50
CA VAL A 291 40.73 -9.54 3.74
C VAL A 291 42.17 -9.81 4.13
N ASP A 292 43.00 -10.23 3.17
CA ASP A 292 44.43 -10.44 3.36
C ASP A 292 45.24 -9.15 3.03
N ASP A 293 44.76 -8.39 2.03
CA ASP A 293 45.43 -7.13 1.60
C ASP A 293 44.47 -5.93 1.78
N PRO A 294 44.73 -5.08 2.80
CA PRO A 294 43.92 -3.87 3.03
C PRO A 294 43.93 -2.87 1.84
N LYS A 295 44.86 -2.97 0.93
CA LYS A 295 44.94 -2.09 -0.25
C LYS A 295 43.67 -2.25 -1.13
N ARG A 296 43.08 -3.42 -1.18
CA ARG A 296 41.85 -3.70 -1.95
C ARG A 296 40.67 -2.86 -1.45
N VAL A 297 40.50 -2.78 -0.12
CA VAL A 297 39.47 -1.97 0.51
C VAL A 297 39.71 -0.49 0.26
N ILE A 298 40.96 -0.03 0.46
CA ILE A 298 41.38 1.38 0.24
C ILE A 298 41.19 1.79 -1.23
N ALA A 299 41.51 0.92 -2.18
CA ALA A 299 41.31 1.18 -3.61
C ALA A 299 39.81 1.37 -3.95
N LEU A 300 38.96 0.49 -3.46
CA LEU A 300 37.51 0.57 -3.65
C LEU A 300 36.92 1.81 -2.97
N GLU A 301 37.35 2.14 -1.74
CA GLU A 301 36.95 3.35 -1.03
C GLU A 301 37.29 4.62 -1.83
N LYS A 302 38.54 4.72 -2.32
CA LYS A 302 38.99 5.85 -3.18
C LYS A 302 38.11 5.94 -4.44
N ARG A 303 37.76 4.81 -5.05
CA ARG A 303 36.89 4.76 -6.22
C ARG A 303 35.49 5.25 -5.90
N ALA A 304 34.88 4.80 -4.80
CA ALA A 304 33.57 5.24 -4.32
C ALA A 304 33.57 6.75 -4.00
N LYS A 305 34.58 7.27 -3.31
CA LYS A 305 34.75 8.70 -3.00
C LYS A 305 34.89 9.57 -4.28
N LYS A 306 35.58 9.09 -5.30
CA LYS A 306 35.68 9.78 -6.60
C LYS A 306 34.32 9.92 -7.28
N LEU A 307 33.42 8.99 -7.05
CA LEU A 307 32.06 8.99 -7.56
C LEU A 307 31.05 9.63 -6.58
N LYS A 308 31.50 10.19 -5.45
CA LYS A 308 30.69 10.79 -4.39
C LYS A 308 29.65 9.82 -3.80
N LEU A 309 29.97 8.52 -3.74
CA LEU A 309 29.13 7.49 -3.17
C LEU A 309 29.52 7.23 -1.71
N LYS A 310 28.53 6.95 -0.85
CA LYS A 310 28.77 6.52 0.52
C LYS A 310 29.35 5.11 0.52
N PHE A 311 30.40 4.89 1.31
CA PHE A 311 31.14 3.64 1.39
C PHE A 311 31.02 3.04 2.80
N PHE A 312 30.84 1.72 2.86
CA PHE A 312 30.71 0.96 4.10
C PHE A 312 31.57 -0.29 4.02
N GLU A 313 32.27 -0.58 5.10
CA GLU A 313 32.99 -1.83 5.30
C GLU A 313 32.12 -2.77 6.10
N ILE A 314 31.82 -3.95 5.54
CA ILE A 314 30.92 -4.90 6.19
C ILE A 314 31.45 -6.33 6.14
N SER A 315 31.06 -7.12 7.14
CA SER A 315 31.05 -8.57 7.05
C SER A 315 29.61 -9.07 7.23
N ALA A 316 29.02 -9.56 6.15
CA ALA A 316 27.66 -10.11 6.22
C ALA A 316 27.59 -11.33 7.15
N VAL A 317 28.66 -12.11 7.28
CA VAL A 317 28.72 -13.29 8.15
C VAL A 317 28.90 -12.90 9.61
N ALA A 318 29.81 -11.97 9.91
CA ALA A 318 30.08 -11.51 11.28
C ALA A 318 29.08 -10.46 11.77
N GLY A 319 28.26 -9.87 10.86
CA GLY A 319 27.33 -8.79 11.18
C GLY A 319 28.00 -7.42 11.39
N THR A 320 29.33 -7.32 11.22
CA THR A 320 30.07 -6.07 11.40
C THR A 320 29.71 -5.07 10.32
N GLY A 321 29.48 -3.78 10.69
CA GLY A 321 29.16 -2.68 9.75
C GLY A 321 27.78 -2.78 9.08
N VAL A 322 27.04 -3.86 9.29
CA VAL A 322 25.75 -4.12 8.65
C VAL A 322 24.68 -3.15 9.16
N LYS A 323 24.66 -2.87 10.46
CA LYS A 323 23.69 -1.96 11.07
C LYS A 323 23.86 -0.54 10.54
N GLU A 324 25.08 -0.07 10.43
CA GLU A 324 25.42 1.25 9.90
C GLU A 324 25.00 1.42 8.43
N LEU A 325 25.18 0.37 7.62
CA LEU A 325 24.73 0.35 6.23
C LEU A 325 23.20 0.48 6.14
N ILE A 326 22.47 -0.27 6.95
CA ILE A 326 21.00 -0.29 6.98
C ILE A 326 20.45 1.04 7.48
N GLU A 327 20.99 1.59 8.57
CA GLU A 327 20.60 2.90 9.10
C GLU A 327 20.92 4.04 8.11
N ALA A 328 21.95 3.91 7.27
CA ALA A 328 22.25 4.87 6.23
C ALA A 328 21.32 4.77 5.01
N ALA A 329 20.70 3.62 4.76
CA ALA A 329 19.73 3.42 3.69
C ALA A 329 18.36 4.04 4.06
N TRP A 330 17.95 3.96 5.31
CA TRP A 330 16.65 4.42 5.77
C TRP A 330 16.28 5.87 5.40
N PRO A 331 17.10 6.91 5.71
CA PRO A 331 16.74 8.30 5.41
C PRO A 331 16.57 8.54 3.90
N ILE A 332 17.25 7.77 3.06
CA ILE A 332 17.12 7.86 1.61
C ILE A 332 15.78 7.28 1.19
N ILE A 333 15.39 6.13 1.74
CA ILE A 333 14.10 5.48 1.49
C ILE A 333 12.95 6.36 1.97
N ALA A 334 13.03 6.88 3.20
CA ALA A 334 12.01 7.75 3.78
C ALA A 334 11.78 9.00 2.92
N LYS A 335 12.88 9.66 2.50
CA LYS A 335 12.79 10.83 1.61
C LYS A 335 12.18 10.49 0.25
N ALA A 336 12.51 9.34 -0.32
CA ALA A 336 11.92 8.90 -1.59
C ALA A 336 10.42 8.64 -1.46
N ARG A 337 9.99 8.00 -0.35
CA ARG A 337 8.56 7.78 -0.05
C ARG A 337 7.80 9.10 0.12
N GLU A 338 8.37 10.09 0.82
CA GLU A 338 7.76 11.41 0.97
C GLU A 338 7.63 12.15 -0.37
N LEU A 339 8.61 12.06 -1.25
CA LEU A 339 8.56 12.68 -2.58
C LEU A 339 7.51 12.02 -3.46
N GLU A 340 7.40 10.70 -3.44
CA GLU A 340 6.35 9.95 -4.12
C GLU A 340 4.96 10.38 -3.62
N ALA A 341 4.78 10.46 -2.30
CA ALA A 341 3.51 10.89 -1.69
C ALA A 341 3.12 12.33 -2.09
N LYS A 342 4.09 13.24 -2.14
CA LYS A 342 3.84 14.64 -2.56
C LYS A 342 3.52 14.77 -4.04
N ALA A 343 4.19 14.01 -4.90
CA ALA A 343 3.94 14.03 -6.33
C ALA A 343 2.50 13.59 -6.66
N ILE A 344 2.01 12.60 -5.92
CA ILE A 344 0.67 12.05 -6.10
C ILE A 344 -0.40 13.02 -5.59
N ALA A 345 -0.19 13.69 -4.45
CA ALA A 345 -1.13 14.69 -3.94
C ALA A 345 -1.32 15.86 -4.94
N ILE A 346 -0.26 16.22 -5.68
CA ILE A 346 -0.33 17.25 -6.72
C ILE A 346 -1.16 16.76 -7.93
N ASP A 347 -0.97 15.50 -8.34
CA ASP A 347 -1.75 14.91 -9.44
C ASP A 347 -3.24 14.77 -9.09
N GLU A 348 -3.58 14.50 -7.84
CA GLU A 348 -4.97 14.43 -7.36
C GLU A 348 -5.64 15.81 -7.37
N ASP A 349 -4.98 16.84 -6.88
CA ASP A 349 -5.46 18.22 -6.91
C ASP A 349 -5.69 18.70 -8.36
N GLU A 350 -4.78 18.37 -9.29
CA GLU A 350 -4.93 18.69 -10.72
C GLU A 350 -6.06 17.89 -11.41
N GLN A 351 -6.36 16.67 -10.95
CA GLN A 351 -7.48 15.87 -11.48
C GLN A 351 -8.82 16.37 -10.95
N GLU A 352 -8.93 16.75 -9.66
CA GLU A 352 -10.13 17.36 -9.12
C GLU A 352 -10.45 18.69 -9.80
N GLU A 353 -9.45 19.54 -10.13
CA GLU A 353 -9.64 20.76 -10.90
C GLU A 353 -10.13 20.51 -12.33
N ARG A 354 -9.76 19.40 -12.95
CA ARG A 354 -10.20 19.01 -14.31
C ARG A 354 -11.59 18.39 -14.36
N GLU A 355 -12.06 17.80 -13.26
CA GLU A 355 -13.40 17.18 -13.16
C GLU A 355 -14.51 18.19 -12.81
N VAL A 356 -14.17 19.44 -12.47
CA VAL A 356 -15.19 20.50 -12.30
C VAL A 356 -15.82 20.79 -13.67
N PRO A 357 -17.12 20.52 -13.87
CA PRO A 357 -17.79 20.75 -15.16
C PRO A 357 -17.64 22.24 -15.56
N ALA A 358 -17.39 22.49 -16.85
CA ALA A 358 -17.26 23.86 -17.37
C ALA A 358 -18.48 24.77 -17.09
N ASP A 359 -19.60 24.20 -16.65
CA ASP A 359 -20.84 24.87 -16.26
C ASP A 359 -21.00 25.09 -14.75
N TYR A 360 -19.97 24.78 -13.95
CA TYR A 360 -20.04 25.00 -12.51
C TYR A 360 -19.97 26.50 -12.19
N ASN A 361 -21.13 27.08 -11.85
CA ASN A 361 -21.22 28.46 -11.40
C ASN A 361 -21.50 28.50 -9.88
N PRO A 362 -20.49 28.82 -9.04
CA PRO A 362 -20.64 28.88 -7.59
C PRO A 362 -21.63 29.95 -7.11
N ALA A 363 -22.00 30.89 -7.97
CA ALA A 363 -22.96 31.96 -7.62
C ALA A 363 -24.43 31.50 -7.60
N LEU A 364 -24.72 30.27 -8.05
CA LEU A 364 -26.08 29.71 -8.07
C LEU A 364 -26.40 28.83 -6.85
N MET A 365 -25.49 28.65 -5.92
CA MET A 365 -25.78 27.97 -4.65
C MET A 365 -26.39 28.95 -3.62
N PRO A 366 -27.51 28.58 -2.97
CA PRO A 366 -28.02 29.38 -1.87
C PRO A 366 -27.00 29.41 -0.71
N PRO A 367 -26.80 30.55 -0.06
CA PRO A 367 -25.78 30.67 0.98
C PRO A 367 -26.05 29.66 2.10
N LEU A 368 -25.03 28.90 2.47
CA LEU A 368 -25.04 28.07 3.67
C LEU A 368 -25.37 28.97 4.86
N ARG A 369 -26.53 28.73 5.47
CA ARG A 369 -26.92 29.46 6.67
C ARG A 369 -25.92 29.20 7.78
N SER A 370 -25.05 30.18 8.03
CA SER A 370 -24.17 30.19 9.19
C SER A 370 -25.03 30.30 10.46
N GLY A 371 -25.27 29.16 11.09
CA GLY A 371 -25.89 29.07 12.42
C GLY A 371 -24.88 29.58 13.45
N THR A 372 -24.94 30.83 13.83
CA THR A 372 -24.28 31.36 15.02
C THR A 372 -24.85 30.66 16.27
N PRO A 373 -24.02 30.13 17.17
CA PRO A 373 -24.52 29.66 18.46
C PRO A 373 -24.94 30.83 19.34
N LYS A 374 -26.24 30.95 19.65
CA LYS A 374 -26.70 31.81 20.70
C LYS A 374 -26.19 31.29 22.05
N LYS A 375 -25.36 32.13 22.69
CA LYS A 375 -25.06 32.02 24.11
C LYS A 375 -26.34 32.17 24.92
N ARG A 376 -26.62 31.21 25.78
CA ARG A 376 -27.23 31.33 27.09
C ARG A 376 -26.68 30.25 28.00
#